data_c963cdbbc2b085a8a5a6de88f35518db
#
_entry.id   c963cdbbc2b085a8a5a6de88f35518db
#
_cell.length_a   1.000
_cell.length_b   1.000
_cell.length_c   1.000
_cell.angle_alpha   90.00
_cell.angle_beta   90.00
_cell.angle_gamma   90.00
#
_symmetry.space_group_name_H-M   'P 1'
#
loop_
_entity.id
_entity.type
_entity.pdbx_description
1 polymer ?
#
loop_
_entity_poly.entity_id
_entity_poly.type
_entity_poly.pdbx_seq_one_letter_code
_entity_poly.pdbx_strand_id
1 'polypeptide(L)'
;PQRFMDLVGQEMVTKTLKNAIITHQTSHAYLFTGPRGTGKTSAAKIFAKAINCRFSKEGEPCNECETCKAITEGRLNDVIEIDAASNNGVEEIRDIRDKVKYAPTEADYKVYIIDEVHMLSTGAFNALLKTLEEPPANVVFILATTEPHKIPATIISRTQRFDFKRITAESILQRMIYILDQKNVDYDDKALKVIAKAAEGGMRDALSLLDQVISFGDNNVTLDNALLVTGSVTQESLFNYLKFVLSKDTTNALKEIQQIVEQGKDANRLIEDLINYCRDLLLYQQAPEMVSDGELGLLDDKFKELSQQINVTQIYQIIDELNKQQENMRFSSHQSIYLEVLTVKLTQLSTNSEADRVSNVDLSQIELLKQKIENLQRKVDSLSSN
;
A
#
# COMPACT_ATOMS: atom_id res chain seq x y z
N PRO A 1 -9.61 -16.61 -3.12
CA PRO A 1 -9.11 -17.36 -4.27
C PRO A 1 -8.89 -18.83 -3.89
N GLN A 2 -9.20 -19.72 -4.82
CA GLN A 2 -9.03 -21.16 -4.65
C GLN A 2 -8.06 -21.75 -5.67
N ARG A 3 -7.77 -21.01 -6.74
CA ARG A 3 -6.86 -21.34 -7.85
C ARG A 3 -5.87 -20.20 -8.06
N PHE A 4 -4.73 -20.49 -8.70
CA PHE A 4 -3.77 -19.45 -9.06
C PHE A 4 -4.35 -18.43 -10.04
N MET A 5 -5.24 -18.85 -10.92
CA MET A 5 -5.95 -17.93 -11.84
C MET A 5 -6.84 -16.91 -11.11
N ASP A 6 -7.19 -17.14 -9.86
CA ASP A 6 -7.96 -16.19 -9.03
C ASP A 6 -7.07 -15.10 -8.38
N LEU A 7 -5.73 -15.25 -8.45
CA LEU A 7 -4.78 -14.29 -7.89
C LEU A 7 -4.53 -13.16 -8.89
N VAL A 8 -5.27 -12.09 -8.74
CA VAL A 8 -5.25 -10.93 -9.63
C VAL A 8 -3.93 -10.16 -9.50
N GLY A 9 -3.34 -9.75 -10.64
CA GLY A 9 -2.15 -8.89 -10.69
C GLY A 9 -0.84 -9.57 -10.27
N GLN A 10 -0.80 -10.93 -10.22
CA GLN A 10 0.38 -11.69 -9.79
C GLN A 10 0.82 -12.73 -10.83
N GLU A 11 0.67 -12.42 -12.13
CA GLU A 11 0.84 -13.37 -13.25
C GLU A 11 2.22 -14.02 -13.28
N MET A 12 3.29 -13.25 -12.98
CA MET A 12 4.67 -13.77 -12.98
C MET A 12 4.89 -14.78 -11.84
N VAL A 13 4.37 -14.48 -10.65
CA VAL A 13 4.46 -15.36 -9.48
C VAL A 13 3.68 -16.64 -9.73
N THR A 14 2.42 -16.51 -10.16
CA THR A 14 1.53 -17.67 -10.40
C THR A 14 2.06 -18.56 -11.49
N LYS A 15 2.57 -17.99 -12.60
CA LYS A 15 3.17 -18.75 -13.70
C LYS A 15 4.40 -19.55 -13.23
N THR A 16 5.27 -18.93 -12.44
CA THR A 16 6.49 -19.59 -11.95
C THR A 16 6.15 -20.72 -10.97
N LEU A 17 5.21 -20.49 -10.03
CA LEU A 17 4.77 -21.52 -9.09
C LEU A 17 4.09 -22.69 -9.81
N LYS A 18 3.23 -22.43 -10.79
CA LYS A 18 2.60 -23.48 -11.63
C LYS A 18 3.64 -24.30 -12.38
N ASN A 19 4.63 -23.66 -12.98
CA ASN A 19 5.70 -24.35 -13.68
C ASN A 19 6.49 -25.27 -12.75
N ALA A 20 6.83 -24.81 -11.53
CA ALA A 20 7.52 -25.63 -10.54
C ALA A 20 6.72 -26.90 -10.18
N ILE A 21 5.39 -26.80 -10.10
CA ILE A 21 4.49 -27.94 -9.86
C ILE A 21 4.48 -28.90 -11.06
N ILE A 22 4.31 -28.37 -12.26
CA ILE A 22 4.22 -29.18 -13.50
C ILE A 22 5.51 -29.95 -13.78
N THR A 23 6.66 -29.29 -13.51
CA THR A 23 7.98 -29.91 -13.73
C THR A 23 8.47 -30.75 -12.55
N HIS A 24 7.71 -30.86 -11.47
CA HIS A 24 8.10 -31.50 -10.21
C HIS A 24 9.42 -30.96 -9.64
N GLN A 25 9.71 -29.67 -9.87
CA GLN A 25 10.91 -28.98 -9.38
C GLN A 25 10.55 -27.97 -8.28
N THR A 26 9.91 -28.46 -7.23
CA THR A 26 9.56 -27.63 -6.08
C THR A 26 10.78 -27.40 -5.19
N SER A 27 10.98 -26.16 -4.74
CA SER A 27 12.00 -25.83 -3.74
C SER A 27 11.52 -26.24 -2.35
N HIS A 28 12.47 -26.52 -1.45
CA HIS A 28 12.17 -26.79 -0.04
C HIS A 28 11.72 -25.55 0.75
N ALA A 29 12.03 -24.35 0.28
CA ALA A 29 11.66 -23.11 0.96
C ALA A 29 11.38 -21.96 -0.01
N TYR A 30 10.30 -21.24 0.25
CA TYR A 30 9.81 -20.08 -0.48
C TYR A 30 9.72 -18.88 0.45
N LEU A 31 10.05 -17.69 -0.06
CA LEU A 31 9.85 -16.42 0.63
C LEU A 31 8.93 -15.52 -0.22
N PHE A 32 7.71 -15.32 0.23
CA PHE A 32 6.72 -14.45 -0.40
C PHE A 32 6.78 -13.07 0.24
N THR A 33 7.21 -12.08 -0.51
CA THR A 33 7.35 -10.69 -0.04
C THR A 33 6.39 -9.76 -0.77
N GLY A 34 5.98 -8.69 -0.12
CA GLY A 34 5.14 -7.67 -0.74
C GLY A 34 4.09 -7.07 0.19
N PRO A 35 3.39 -6.03 -0.26
CA PRO A 35 2.41 -5.31 0.55
C PRO A 35 1.30 -6.21 1.10
N ARG A 36 0.61 -5.72 2.13
CA ARG A 36 -0.56 -6.39 2.70
C ARG A 36 -1.67 -6.52 1.64
N GLY A 37 -2.47 -7.57 1.75
CA GLY A 37 -3.65 -7.74 0.88
C GLY A 37 -3.37 -8.17 -0.55
N THR A 38 -2.10 -8.43 -0.95
CA THR A 38 -1.71 -8.79 -2.32
C THR A 38 -1.82 -10.27 -2.66
N GLY A 39 -2.22 -11.12 -1.69
CA GLY A 39 -2.50 -12.54 -1.92
C GLY A 39 -1.39 -13.50 -1.53
N LYS A 40 -0.36 -13.10 -0.76
CA LYS A 40 0.76 -13.96 -0.32
C LYS A 40 0.30 -15.25 0.36
N THR A 41 -0.48 -15.13 1.43
CA THR A 41 -1.00 -16.28 2.20
C THR A 41 -1.97 -17.13 1.37
N SER A 42 -2.77 -16.48 0.51
CA SER A 42 -3.65 -17.18 -0.43
C SER A 42 -2.84 -18.01 -1.44
N ALA A 43 -1.78 -17.44 -2.01
CA ALA A 43 -0.88 -18.16 -2.92
C ALA A 43 -0.19 -19.34 -2.22
N ALA A 44 0.24 -19.17 -0.95
CA ALA A 44 0.82 -20.23 -0.14
C ALA A 44 -0.16 -21.41 0.04
N LYS A 45 -1.42 -21.13 0.38
CA LYS A 45 -2.47 -22.15 0.51
C LYS A 45 -2.79 -22.86 -0.81
N ILE A 46 -2.87 -22.09 -1.91
CA ILE A 46 -3.10 -22.67 -3.24
C ILE A 46 -1.92 -23.56 -3.64
N PHE A 47 -0.69 -23.12 -3.40
CA PHE A 47 0.51 -23.89 -3.68
C PHE A 47 0.55 -25.19 -2.85
N ALA A 48 0.26 -25.11 -1.54
CA ALA A 48 0.16 -26.27 -0.66
C ALA A 48 -0.89 -27.29 -1.13
N LYS A 49 -2.05 -26.80 -1.63
CA LYS A 49 -3.06 -27.67 -2.26
C LYS A 49 -2.55 -28.29 -3.54
N ALA A 50 -1.92 -27.52 -4.41
CA ALA A 50 -1.54 -27.97 -5.75
C ALA A 50 -0.45 -29.04 -5.72
N ILE A 51 0.55 -28.94 -4.83
CA ILE A 51 1.61 -29.96 -4.66
C ILE A 51 1.12 -31.26 -4.01
N ASN A 52 0.01 -31.18 -3.24
CA ASN A 52 -0.62 -32.31 -2.57
C ASN A 52 -1.86 -32.85 -3.30
N CYS A 53 -2.22 -32.25 -4.44
CA CYS A 53 -3.40 -32.63 -5.19
C CYS A 53 -3.07 -33.68 -6.27
N ARG A 54 -3.51 -34.93 -6.06
CA ARG A 54 -3.33 -36.02 -7.04
C ARG A 54 -4.04 -35.79 -8.39
N PHE A 55 -4.99 -34.85 -8.42
CA PHE A 55 -5.78 -34.50 -9.61
C PHE A 55 -5.44 -33.09 -10.12
N SER A 56 -4.24 -32.60 -9.80
CA SER A 56 -3.75 -31.32 -10.29
C SER A 56 -3.70 -31.32 -11.82
N LYS A 57 -4.23 -30.24 -12.43
CA LYS A 57 -4.15 -30.02 -13.89
C LYS A 57 -3.47 -28.70 -14.16
N GLU A 58 -2.44 -28.71 -15.01
CA GLU A 58 -1.67 -27.51 -15.37
C GLU A 58 -1.16 -26.72 -14.14
N GLY A 59 -0.81 -27.42 -13.06
CA GLY A 59 -0.35 -26.82 -11.83
C GLY A 59 -1.45 -26.18 -10.95
N GLU A 60 -2.72 -26.32 -11.33
CA GLU A 60 -3.86 -25.86 -10.50
C GLU A 60 -4.41 -27.00 -9.64
N PRO A 61 -4.79 -26.73 -8.38
CA PRO A 61 -5.47 -27.75 -7.56
C PRO A 61 -6.88 -28.02 -8.07
N CYS A 62 -7.37 -29.26 -7.95
CA CYS A 62 -8.72 -29.61 -8.40
C CYS A 62 -9.83 -28.99 -7.51
N ASN A 63 -9.54 -28.69 -6.24
CA ASN A 63 -10.47 -28.19 -5.20
C ASN A 63 -11.64 -29.13 -4.84
N GLU A 64 -11.72 -30.32 -5.40
CA GLU A 64 -12.81 -31.29 -5.21
C GLU A 64 -12.38 -32.52 -4.43
N CYS A 65 -11.12 -32.93 -4.53
CA CYS A 65 -10.60 -34.10 -3.82
C CYS A 65 -10.55 -33.84 -2.31
N GLU A 66 -10.47 -34.90 -1.55
CA GLU A 66 -10.51 -34.88 -0.09
C GLU A 66 -9.36 -34.06 0.49
N THR A 67 -8.15 -34.22 -0.05
CA THR A 67 -6.96 -33.43 0.34
C THR A 67 -7.18 -31.93 0.10
N CYS A 68 -7.70 -31.52 -1.07
CA CYS A 68 -7.98 -30.10 -1.35
C CYS A 68 -9.02 -29.52 -0.40
N LYS A 69 -10.08 -30.25 -0.09
CA LYS A 69 -11.13 -29.85 0.86
C LYS A 69 -10.57 -29.75 2.28
N ALA A 70 -9.83 -30.76 2.72
CA ALA A 70 -9.22 -30.78 4.05
C ALA A 70 -8.24 -29.61 4.27
N ILE A 71 -7.43 -29.26 3.26
CA ILE A 71 -6.53 -28.09 3.33
C ILE A 71 -7.36 -26.78 3.39
N THR A 72 -8.41 -26.67 2.57
CA THR A 72 -9.25 -25.47 2.56
C THR A 72 -9.93 -25.24 3.90
N GLU A 73 -10.35 -26.30 4.57
CA GLU A 73 -11.02 -26.29 5.87
C GLU A 73 -10.03 -26.27 7.06
N GLY A 74 -8.73 -26.31 6.80
CA GLY A 74 -7.68 -26.33 7.84
C GLY A 74 -7.66 -27.60 8.68
N ARG A 75 -8.15 -28.72 8.16
CA ARG A 75 -8.24 -30.01 8.87
C ARG A 75 -7.05 -30.94 8.60
N LEU A 76 -6.23 -30.65 7.57
CA LEU A 76 -5.12 -31.49 7.21
C LEU A 76 -3.89 -31.19 8.10
N ASN A 77 -3.46 -32.16 8.89
CA ASN A 77 -2.33 -32.00 9.81
C ASN A 77 -0.97 -31.79 9.12
N ASP A 78 -0.86 -32.16 7.85
CA ASP A 78 0.37 -31.98 7.06
C ASP A 78 0.50 -30.57 6.43
N VAL A 79 -0.53 -29.71 6.53
CA VAL A 79 -0.46 -28.31 6.11
C VAL A 79 -0.72 -27.41 7.32
N ILE A 80 0.33 -26.83 7.84
CA ILE A 80 0.33 -26.08 9.09
C ILE A 80 0.53 -24.61 8.79
N GLU A 81 -0.46 -23.78 9.16
CA GLU A 81 -0.40 -22.33 9.07
C GLU A 81 -0.09 -21.74 10.44
N ILE A 82 0.90 -20.86 10.50
CA ILE A 82 1.37 -20.20 11.70
C ILE A 82 1.45 -18.70 11.43
N ASP A 83 0.78 -17.93 12.28
CA ASP A 83 0.92 -16.48 12.31
C ASP A 83 2.06 -16.11 13.28
N ALA A 84 3.18 -15.62 12.76
CA ALA A 84 4.32 -15.22 13.56
C ALA A 84 4.05 -13.98 14.42
N ALA A 85 2.99 -13.21 14.15
CA ALA A 85 2.59 -12.09 15.03
C ALA A 85 2.10 -12.62 16.38
N SER A 86 1.44 -13.78 16.40
CA SER A 86 0.92 -14.45 17.60
C SER A 86 1.87 -15.51 18.16
N ASN A 87 2.77 -16.08 17.32
CA ASN A 87 3.65 -17.21 17.64
C ASN A 87 5.09 -16.88 17.24
N ASN A 88 5.74 -15.95 17.95
CA ASN A 88 7.06 -15.41 17.58
C ASN A 88 8.23 -15.99 18.40
N GLY A 89 7.95 -16.87 19.34
CA GLY A 89 8.92 -17.42 20.28
C GLY A 89 9.85 -18.47 19.67
N VAL A 90 10.93 -18.74 20.39
CA VAL A 90 11.92 -19.77 20.00
C VAL A 90 11.35 -21.18 20.18
N GLU A 91 10.51 -21.38 21.20
CA GLU A 91 9.96 -22.70 21.53
C GLU A 91 8.98 -23.19 20.44
N GLU A 92 8.12 -22.31 19.93
CA GLU A 92 7.20 -22.66 18.84
C GLU A 92 7.95 -23.11 17.58
N ILE A 93 9.05 -22.42 17.25
CA ILE A 93 9.89 -22.81 16.09
C ILE A 93 10.70 -24.08 16.38
N ARG A 94 11.09 -24.34 17.64
CA ARG A 94 11.71 -25.63 18.03
C ARG A 94 10.73 -26.78 17.91
N ASP A 95 9.48 -26.58 18.30
CA ASP A 95 8.44 -27.61 18.13
C ASP A 95 8.21 -27.93 16.64
N ILE A 96 8.20 -26.89 15.78
CA ILE A 96 8.15 -27.10 14.32
C ILE A 96 9.34 -27.93 13.86
N ARG A 97 10.56 -27.54 14.24
CA ARG A 97 11.80 -28.26 13.89
C ARG A 97 11.75 -29.73 14.30
N ASP A 98 11.16 -30.02 15.45
CA ASP A 98 11.08 -31.42 15.93
C ASP A 98 9.97 -32.19 15.18
N LYS A 99 8.86 -31.54 14.83
CA LYS A 99 7.76 -32.14 14.02
C LYS A 99 8.13 -32.35 12.55
N VAL A 100 9.04 -31.54 12.00
CA VAL A 100 9.52 -31.62 10.61
C VAL A 100 10.25 -32.96 10.32
N LYS A 101 10.84 -33.57 11.34
CA LYS A 101 11.55 -34.86 11.20
C LYS A 101 10.64 -36.03 10.86
N TYR A 102 9.34 -35.91 11.11
CA TYR A 102 8.36 -36.94 10.83
C TYR A 102 7.80 -36.81 9.43
N ALA A 103 7.69 -37.89 8.71
CA ALA A 103 7.09 -37.93 7.37
C ALA A 103 5.63 -37.42 7.39
N PRO A 104 5.14 -36.89 6.25
CA PRO A 104 3.72 -36.59 6.09
C PRO A 104 2.88 -37.86 6.34
N THR A 105 1.66 -37.66 6.86
CA THR A 105 0.76 -38.77 7.23
C THR A 105 -0.31 -39.04 6.21
N GLU A 106 -0.87 -37.99 5.64
CA GLU A 106 -2.01 -38.03 4.72
C GLU A 106 -1.71 -37.38 3.35
N ALA A 107 -0.73 -36.48 3.29
CA ALA A 107 -0.32 -35.77 2.10
C ALA A 107 1.02 -36.27 1.54
N ASP A 108 1.34 -35.85 0.31
CA ASP A 108 2.64 -36.16 -0.31
C ASP A 108 3.75 -35.23 0.23
N TYR A 109 3.39 -33.99 0.60
CA TYR A 109 4.28 -32.98 1.17
C TYR A 109 3.72 -32.42 2.47
N LYS A 110 4.59 -32.26 3.46
CA LYS A 110 4.31 -31.51 4.69
C LYS A 110 4.65 -30.04 4.46
N VAL A 111 3.69 -29.14 4.61
CA VAL A 111 3.84 -27.72 4.29
C VAL A 111 3.69 -26.87 5.53
N TYR A 112 4.69 -26.03 5.80
CA TYR A 112 4.65 -25.02 6.86
C TYR A 112 4.50 -23.64 6.24
N ILE A 113 3.38 -22.98 6.45
CA ILE A 113 3.11 -21.61 6.04
C ILE A 113 3.31 -20.73 7.26
N ILE A 114 4.35 -19.89 7.25
CA ILE A 114 4.64 -18.93 8.34
C ILE A 114 4.32 -17.53 7.81
N ASP A 115 3.21 -16.98 8.25
CA ASP A 115 2.79 -15.62 7.86
C ASP A 115 3.42 -14.58 8.80
N GLU A 116 3.62 -13.37 8.26
CA GLU A 116 4.30 -12.24 8.90
C GLU A 116 5.62 -12.64 9.57
N VAL A 117 6.40 -13.48 8.87
CA VAL A 117 7.63 -14.10 9.39
C VAL A 117 8.64 -13.09 9.94
N HIS A 118 8.59 -11.82 9.55
CA HIS A 118 9.43 -10.74 10.09
C HIS A 118 9.18 -10.46 11.59
N MET A 119 8.07 -10.96 12.15
CA MET A 119 7.74 -10.84 13.58
C MET A 119 8.45 -11.87 14.45
N LEU A 120 9.09 -12.89 13.86
CA LEU A 120 9.87 -13.87 14.60
C LEU A 120 11.05 -13.23 15.33
N SER A 121 11.32 -13.70 16.54
CA SER A 121 12.52 -13.31 17.28
C SER A 121 13.79 -13.78 16.58
N THR A 122 14.92 -13.13 16.84
CA THR A 122 16.23 -13.54 16.31
C THR A 122 16.58 -14.99 16.66
N GLY A 123 16.20 -15.44 17.87
CA GLY A 123 16.38 -16.81 18.30
C GLY A 123 15.54 -17.81 17.51
N ALA A 124 14.29 -17.42 17.14
CA ALA A 124 13.40 -18.22 16.30
C ALA A 124 13.96 -18.37 14.87
N PHE A 125 14.45 -17.27 14.26
CA PHE A 125 15.14 -17.35 12.98
C PHE A 125 16.34 -18.30 13.00
N ASN A 126 17.19 -18.21 14.04
CA ASN A 126 18.35 -19.10 14.19
C ASN A 126 17.93 -20.57 14.35
N ALA A 127 16.83 -20.86 15.04
CA ALA A 127 16.30 -22.22 15.17
C ALA A 127 15.80 -22.78 13.83
N LEU A 128 15.25 -21.92 12.95
CA LEU A 128 14.77 -22.31 11.62
C LEU A 128 15.91 -22.57 10.63
N LEU A 129 17.05 -21.86 10.75
CA LEU A 129 18.18 -21.95 9.82
C LEU A 129 18.66 -23.39 9.60
N LYS A 130 18.80 -24.18 10.67
CA LYS A 130 19.28 -25.59 10.56
C LYS A 130 18.34 -26.43 9.68
N THR A 131 17.04 -26.22 9.78
CA THR A 131 16.05 -26.95 8.99
C THR A 131 16.04 -26.49 7.53
N LEU A 132 16.33 -25.21 7.27
CA LEU A 132 16.44 -24.68 5.91
C LEU A 132 17.77 -25.08 5.23
N GLU A 133 18.82 -25.35 6.00
CA GLU A 133 20.12 -25.84 5.49
C GLU A 133 20.09 -27.33 5.13
N GLU A 134 19.44 -28.12 5.97
CA GLU A 134 19.29 -29.56 5.80
C GLU A 134 17.81 -29.95 5.81
N PRO A 135 17.07 -29.59 4.74
CA PRO A 135 15.64 -29.83 4.70
C PRO A 135 15.33 -31.31 4.62
N PRO A 136 14.41 -31.83 5.47
CA PRO A 136 13.93 -33.20 5.33
C PRO A 136 13.20 -33.41 4.00
N ALA A 137 13.22 -34.64 3.50
CA ALA A 137 12.47 -34.99 2.29
C ALA A 137 10.98 -34.70 2.47
N ASN A 138 10.32 -34.23 1.40
CA ASN A 138 8.88 -33.95 1.35
C ASN A 138 8.40 -32.91 2.37
N VAL A 139 9.25 -31.93 2.73
CA VAL A 139 8.88 -30.78 3.55
C VAL A 139 9.08 -29.50 2.76
N VAL A 140 8.10 -28.62 2.81
CA VAL A 140 8.14 -27.33 2.13
C VAL A 140 7.81 -26.22 3.13
N PHE A 141 8.68 -25.22 3.21
CA PHE A 141 8.44 -23.99 3.96
C PHE A 141 7.98 -22.88 3.04
N ILE A 142 6.93 -22.15 3.43
CA ILE A 142 6.48 -20.94 2.75
C ILE A 142 6.44 -19.81 3.77
N LEU A 143 7.42 -18.91 3.68
CA LEU A 143 7.56 -17.77 4.56
C LEU A 143 6.91 -16.55 3.87
N ALA A 144 5.96 -15.90 4.52
CA ALA A 144 5.32 -14.69 3.98
C ALA A 144 5.66 -13.47 4.83
N THR A 145 5.91 -12.33 4.20
CA THR A 145 6.24 -11.08 4.90
C THR A 145 5.79 -9.83 4.15
N THR A 146 5.37 -8.84 4.90
CA THR A 146 5.15 -7.47 4.40
C THR A 146 6.43 -6.63 4.47
N GLU A 147 7.42 -7.01 5.28
CA GLU A 147 8.64 -6.26 5.56
C GLU A 147 9.91 -7.06 5.23
N PRO A 148 10.26 -7.20 3.94
CA PRO A 148 11.40 -8.02 3.51
C PRO A 148 12.74 -7.54 4.05
N HIS A 149 12.87 -6.25 4.38
CA HIS A 149 14.10 -5.66 4.93
C HIS A 149 14.40 -6.12 6.37
N LYS A 150 13.41 -6.63 7.09
CA LYS A 150 13.58 -7.20 8.43
C LYS A 150 14.00 -8.68 8.42
N ILE A 151 14.01 -9.33 7.26
CA ILE A 151 14.38 -10.74 7.14
C ILE A 151 15.89 -10.87 7.08
N PRO A 152 16.52 -11.73 7.93
CA PRO A 152 17.96 -11.95 7.86
C PRO A 152 18.42 -12.46 6.50
N ALA A 153 19.57 -11.97 6.01
CA ALA A 153 20.14 -12.39 4.74
C ALA A 153 20.43 -13.91 4.68
N THR A 154 20.69 -14.51 5.83
CA THR A 154 20.89 -15.96 5.99
C THR A 154 19.64 -16.78 5.66
N ILE A 155 18.46 -16.27 5.90
CA ILE A 155 17.17 -16.87 5.51
C ILE A 155 16.93 -16.63 4.02
N ILE A 156 17.10 -15.38 3.54
CA ILE A 156 16.87 -15.02 2.13
C ILE A 156 17.72 -15.89 1.20
N SER A 157 18.99 -16.15 1.54
CA SER A 157 19.90 -16.95 0.71
C SER A 157 19.53 -18.43 0.59
N ARG A 158 18.60 -18.93 1.43
CA ARG A 158 18.15 -20.33 1.48
C ARG A 158 16.71 -20.51 1.01
N THR A 159 16.09 -19.44 0.54
CA THR A 159 14.69 -19.43 0.09
C THR A 159 14.58 -18.95 -1.34
N GLN A 160 13.64 -19.49 -2.09
CA GLN A 160 13.27 -18.94 -3.38
C GLN A 160 12.31 -17.75 -3.16
N ARG A 161 12.78 -16.55 -3.48
CA ARG A 161 12.02 -15.31 -3.25
C ARG A 161 11.04 -15.02 -4.39
N PHE A 162 9.83 -14.60 -4.00
CA PHE A 162 8.77 -14.13 -4.89
C PHE A 162 8.23 -12.80 -4.39
N ASP A 163 8.30 -11.78 -5.24
CA ASP A 163 7.85 -10.42 -4.91
C ASP A 163 6.44 -10.18 -5.45
N PHE A 164 5.47 -10.09 -4.54
CA PHE A 164 4.09 -9.72 -4.83
C PHE A 164 3.99 -8.21 -4.98
N LYS A 165 3.36 -7.76 -6.05
CA LYS A 165 3.19 -6.34 -6.35
C LYS A 165 1.85 -5.82 -5.85
N ARG A 166 1.74 -4.51 -5.64
CA ARG A 166 0.44 -3.85 -5.49
C ARG A 166 -0.40 -4.13 -6.73
N ILE A 167 -1.68 -4.40 -6.51
CA ILE A 167 -2.62 -4.66 -7.58
C ILE A 167 -3.11 -3.31 -8.10
N THR A 168 -3.21 -3.14 -9.42
CA THR A 168 -3.70 -1.90 -10.01
C THR A 168 -5.17 -1.68 -9.65
N ALA A 169 -5.59 -0.42 -9.52
CA ALA A 169 -6.99 -0.09 -9.24
C ALA A 169 -7.94 -0.66 -10.30
N GLU A 170 -7.51 -0.69 -11.56
CA GLU A 170 -8.26 -1.29 -12.65
C GLU A 170 -8.46 -2.80 -12.45
N SER A 171 -7.41 -3.54 -12.08
CA SER A 171 -7.51 -4.98 -11.82
C SER A 171 -8.40 -5.29 -10.60
N ILE A 172 -8.36 -4.43 -9.58
CA ILE A 172 -9.26 -4.53 -8.41
C ILE A 172 -10.70 -4.28 -8.85
N LEU A 173 -10.94 -3.23 -9.63
CA LEU A 173 -12.26 -2.88 -10.17
C LEU A 173 -12.87 -4.04 -10.95
N GLN A 174 -12.13 -4.60 -11.91
CA GLN A 174 -12.58 -5.74 -12.72
C GLN A 174 -12.91 -6.97 -11.85
N ARG A 175 -12.13 -7.21 -10.80
CA ARG A 175 -12.41 -8.33 -9.88
C ARG A 175 -13.67 -8.10 -9.05
N MET A 176 -13.92 -6.86 -8.61
CA MET A 176 -15.15 -6.51 -7.88
C MET A 176 -16.37 -6.65 -8.78
N ILE A 177 -16.31 -6.14 -10.02
CA ILE A 177 -17.38 -6.31 -11.01
C ILE A 177 -17.70 -7.78 -11.19
N TYR A 178 -16.69 -8.62 -11.48
CA TYR A 178 -16.88 -10.07 -11.63
C TYR A 178 -17.60 -10.70 -10.43
N ILE A 179 -17.26 -10.29 -9.19
CA ILE A 179 -17.88 -10.86 -7.98
C ILE A 179 -19.33 -10.39 -7.84
N LEU A 180 -19.63 -9.12 -8.12
CA LEU A 180 -20.98 -8.56 -8.01
C LEU A 180 -21.91 -9.16 -9.05
N ASP A 181 -21.43 -9.33 -10.29
CA ASP A 181 -22.19 -10.00 -11.36
C ASP A 181 -22.54 -11.45 -10.99
N GLN A 182 -21.60 -12.20 -10.39
CA GLN A 182 -21.85 -13.56 -9.91
C GLN A 182 -22.86 -13.62 -8.74
N LYS A 183 -22.95 -12.56 -7.96
CA LYS A 183 -23.88 -12.46 -6.82
C LYS A 183 -25.20 -11.78 -7.18
N ASN A 184 -25.35 -11.26 -8.41
CA ASN A 184 -26.48 -10.45 -8.87
C ASN A 184 -26.77 -9.25 -7.93
N VAL A 185 -25.73 -8.51 -7.58
CA VAL A 185 -25.81 -7.29 -6.76
C VAL A 185 -25.69 -6.08 -7.69
N ASP A 186 -26.59 -5.12 -7.57
CA ASP A 186 -26.56 -3.87 -8.33
C ASP A 186 -25.47 -2.93 -7.82
N TYR A 187 -24.77 -2.27 -8.75
CA TYR A 187 -23.67 -1.38 -8.41
C TYR A 187 -23.53 -0.18 -9.33
N ASP A 188 -22.95 0.90 -8.80
CA ASP A 188 -22.49 2.05 -9.56
C ASP A 188 -20.99 1.92 -9.83
N ASP A 189 -20.57 2.04 -11.09
CA ASP A 189 -19.15 2.02 -11.50
C ASP A 189 -18.30 3.04 -10.73
N LYS A 190 -18.86 4.23 -10.43
CA LYS A 190 -18.16 5.26 -9.66
C LYS A 190 -17.92 4.82 -8.22
N ALA A 191 -18.86 4.11 -7.61
CA ALA A 191 -18.70 3.53 -6.28
C ALA A 191 -17.54 2.53 -6.24
N LEU A 192 -17.47 1.65 -7.22
CA LEU A 192 -16.39 0.65 -7.30
C LEU A 192 -15.02 1.29 -7.53
N LYS A 193 -14.94 2.36 -8.31
CA LYS A 193 -13.70 3.14 -8.50
C LYS A 193 -13.22 3.78 -7.19
N VAL A 194 -14.13 4.31 -6.38
CA VAL A 194 -13.81 4.85 -5.04
C VAL A 194 -13.26 3.75 -4.14
N ILE A 195 -13.90 2.58 -4.10
CA ILE A 195 -13.44 1.44 -3.30
C ILE A 195 -12.06 0.94 -3.79
N ALA A 196 -11.87 0.79 -5.11
CA ALA A 196 -10.60 0.34 -5.68
C ALA A 196 -9.44 1.29 -5.34
N LYS A 197 -9.68 2.61 -5.38
CA LYS A 197 -8.71 3.63 -5.01
C LYS A 197 -8.41 3.59 -3.50
N ALA A 198 -9.44 3.45 -2.67
CA ALA A 198 -9.30 3.39 -1.21
C ALA A 198 -8.54 2.15 -0.72
N ALA A 199 -8.52 1.07 -1.50
CA ALA A 199 -7.84 -0.18 -1.17
C ALA A 199 -6.31 -0.15 -1.38
N GLU A 200 -5.74 0.90 -2.01
CA GLU A 200 -4.30 1.12 -2.21
C GLU A 200 -3.52 -0.09 -2.75
N GLY A 201 -4.15 -0.87 -3.61
CA GLY A 201 -3.56 -2.05 -4.23
C GLY A 201 -3.66 -3.34 -3.40
N GLY A 202 -4.43 -3.36 -2.31
CA GLY A 202 -4.75 -4.53 -1.49
C GLY A 202 -6.10 -5.14 -1.88
N MET A 203 -6.14 -6.31 -2.52
CA MET A 203 -7.41 -6.99 -2.84
C MET A 203 -8.24 -7.33 -1.60
N ARG A 204 -7.57 -7.70 -0.49
CA ARG A 204 -8.26 -8.01 0.78
C ARG A 204 -9.00 -6.80 1.31
N ASP A 205 -8.37 -5.64 1.27
CA ASP A 205 -8.92 -4.39 1.77
C ASP A 205 -10.05 -3.93 0.85
N ALA A 206 -9.89 -4.05 -0.48
CA ALA A 206 -10.96 -3.78 -1.45
C ALA A 206 -12.22 -4.62 -1.21
N LEU A 207 -12.05 -5.93 -1.03
CA LEU A 207 -13.19 -6.83 -0.80
C LEU A 207 -13.83 -6.61 0.58
N SER A 208 -13.05 -6.24 1.59
CA SER A 208 -13.60 -5.88 2.91
C SER A 208 -14.42 -4.60 2.86
N LEU A 209 -13.94 -3.58 2.14
CA LEU A 209 -14.70 -2.34 1.91
C LEU A 209 -15.96 -2.61 1.09
N LEU A 210 -15.86 -3.43 0.03
CA LEU A 210 -17.01 -3.80 -0.80
C LEU A 210 -18.09 -4.51 0.03
N ASP A 211 -17.70 -5.45 0.87
CA ASP A 211 -18.62 -6.19 1.74
C ASP A 211 -19.32 -5.26 2.74
N GLN A 212 -18.60 -4.29 3.30
CA GLN A 212 -19.19 -3.25 4.15
C GLN A 212 -20.19 -2.38 3.40
N VAL A 213 -19.85 -1.95 2.16
CA VAL A 213 -20.75 -1.13 1.33
C VAL A 213 -22.03 -1.91 0.96
N ILE A 214 -21.92 -3.19 0.61
CA ILE A 214 -23.06 -4.07 0.32
C ILE A 214 -23.95 -4.21 1.56
N SER A 215 -23.35 -4.45 2.71
CA SER A 215 -24.07 -4.61 3.98
C SER A 215 -24.77 -3.32 4.43
N PHE A 216 -24.14 -2.16 4.21
CA PHE A 216 -24.70 -0.85 4.54
C PHE A 216 -25.83 -0.43 3.59
N GLY A 217 -25.74 -0.81 2.31
CA GLY A 217 -26.64 -0.38 1.24
C GLY A 217 -27.76 -1.38 0.89
N ASP A 218 -28.13 -2.31 1.76
CA ASP A 218 -29.17 -3.34 1.52
C ASP A 218 -29.01 -4.05 0.15
N ASN A 219 -27.81 -4.58 -0.10
CA ASN A 219 -27.40 -5.22 -1.36
C ASN A 219 -27.34 -4.30 -2.58
N ASN A 220 -27.12 -3.00 -2.38
CA ASN A 220 -26.91 -2.04 -3.46
C ASN A 220 -25.61 -1.25 -3.20
N VAL A 221 -24.73 -1.18 -4.21
CA VAL A 221 -23.45 -0.47 -4.13
C VAL A 221 -23.59 0.89 -4.78
N THR A 222 -23.98 1.90 -4.00
CA THR A 222 -24.13 3.29 -4.46
C THR A 222 -22.87 4.11 -4.18
N LEU A 223 -22.67 5.20 -4.95
CA LEU A 223 -21.55 6.13 -4.73
C LEU A 223 -21.57 6.72 -3.31
N ASP A 224 -22.73 7.14 -2.82
CA ASP A 224 -22.86 7.74 -1.49
C ASP A 224 -22.46 6.77 -0.38
N ASN A 225 -22.89 5.50 -0.47
CA ASN A 225 -22.52 4.45 0.48
C ASN A 225 -21.03 4.15 0.43
N ALA A 226 -20.43 4.11 -0.77
CA ALA A 226 -19.00 3.90 -0.93
C ALA A 226 -18.18 5.05 -0.32
N LEU A 227 -18.57 6.31 -0.52
CA LEU A 227 -17.93 7.48 0.07
C LEU A 227 -18.07 7.51 1.60
N LEU A 228 -19.21 7.06 2.15
CA LEU A 228 -19.40 6.95 3.60
C LEU A 228 -18.49 5.88 4.20
N VAL A 229 -18.51 4.68 3.64
CA VAL A 229 -17.76 3.52 4.18
C VAL A 229 -16.24 3.70 4.04
N THR A 230 -15.79 4.25 2.91
CA THR A 230 -14.34 4.49 2.70
C THR A 230 -13.82 5.70 3.46
N GLY A 231 -14.68 6.55 3.98
CA GLY A 231 -14.30 7.83 4.57
C GLY A 231 -13.75 8.84 3.56
N SER A 232 -13.82 8.55 2.26
CA SER A 232 -13.32 9.43 1.20
C SER A 232 -14.14 10.70 1.07
N VAL A 233 -13.49 11.78 0.65
CA VAL A 233 -14.13 13.07 0.43
C VAL A 233 -14.61 13.19 -1.02
N THR A 234 -15.72 13.86 -1.25
CA THR A 234 -16.24 14.07 -2.61
C THR A 234 -15.29 14.96 -3.42
N GLN A 235 -15.22 14.73 -4.72
CA GLN A 235 -14.43 15.58 -5.62
C GLN A 235 -14.87 17.05 -5.58
N GLU A 236 -16.16 17.27 -5.37
CA GLU A 236 -16.73 18.62 -5.26
C GLU A 236 -16.21 19.35 -4.01
N SER A 237 -16.15 18.68 -2.85
CA SER A 237 -15.60 19.27 -1.62
C SER A 237 -14.10 19.55 -1.76
N LEU A 238 -13.34 18.65 -2.39
CA LEU A 238 -11.91 18.88 -2.64
C LEU A 238 -11.69 20.08 -3.59
N PHE A 239 -12.48 20.19 -4.65
CA PHE A 239 -12.47 21.33 -5.55
C PHE A 239 -12.80 22.63 -4.81
N ASN A 240 -13.90 22.68 -4.07
CA ASN A 240 -14.33 23.87 -3.33
C ASN A 240 -13.26 24.31 -2.33
N TYR A 241 -12.71 23.38 -1.56
CA TYR A 241 -11.64 23.65 -0.61
C TYR A 241 -10.42 24.28 -1.28
N LEU A 242 -9.90 23.65 -2.34
CA LEU A 242 -8.72 24.17 -3.04
C LEU A 242 -9.01 25.51 -3.74
N LYS A 243 -10.21 25.71 -4.26
CA LYS A 243 -10.64 26.99 -4.82
C LYS A 243 -10.60 28.11 -3.77
N PHE A 244 -11.09 27.85 -2.55
CA PHE A 244 -11.02 28.82 -1.44
C PHE A 244 -9.56 29.04 -0.99
N VAL A 245 -8.74 28.02 -0.95
CA VAL A 245 -7.30 28.15 -0.66
C VAL A 245 -6.62 29.07 -1.69
N LEU A 246 -6.84 28.85 -2.97
CA LEU A 246 -6.24 29.64 -4.05
C LEU A 246 -6.73 31.10 -4.07
N SER A 247 -8.00 31.32 -3.76
CA SER A 247 -8.58 32.68 -3.64
C SER A 247 -8.21 33.38 -2.32
N LYS A 248 -7.44 32.71 -1.42
CA LYS A 248 -7.06 33.19 -0.08
C LYS A 248 -8.27 33.46 0.83
N ASP A 249 -9.39 32.81 0.57
CA ASP A 249 -10.59 32.89 1.38
C ASP A 249 -10.54 31.90 2.55
N THR A 250 -9.79 32.28 3.59
CA THR A 250 -9.60 31.46 4.78
C THR A 250 -10.93 31.10 5.46
N THR A 251 -11.89 32.02 5.46
CA THR A 251 -13.17 31.82 6.15
C THR A 251 -13.99 30.70 5.50
N ASN A 252 -14.10 30.69 4.18
CA ASN A 252 -14.87 29.67 3.49
C ASN A 252 -14.08 28.35 3.39
N ALA A 253 -12.75 28.38 3.31
CA ALA A 253 -11.90 27.18 3.39
C ALA A 253 -12.06 26.48 4.76
N LEU A 254 -12.08 27.20 5.87
CA LEU A 254 -12.32 26.65 7.21
C LEU A 254 -13.73 26.05 7.36
N LYS A 255 -14.75 26.71 6.80
CA LYS A 255 -16.12 26.17 6.81
C LYS A 255 -16.22 24.86 6.03
N GLU A 256 -15.57 24.75 4.86
CA GLU A 256 -15.55 23.52 4.08
C GLU A 256 -14.88 22.39 4.87
N ILE A 257 -13.73 22.63 5.51
CA ILE A 257 -13.08 21.66 6.39
C ILE A 257 -13.99 21.23 7.54
N GLN A 258 -14.66 22.20 8.19
CA GLN A 258 -15.58 21.89 9.27
C GLN A 258 -16.73 21.01 8.81
N GLN A 259 -17.32 21.28 7.65
CA GLN A 259 -18.38 20.46 7.07
C GLN A 259 -17.91 19.02 6.77
N ILE A 260 -16.71 18.88 6.22
CA ILE A 260 -16.10 17.57 5.94
C ILE A 260 -15.93 16.78 7.26
N VAL A 261 -15.40 17.42 8.30
CA VAL A 261 -15.20 16.76 9.62
C VAL A 261 -16.53 16.43 10.30
N GLU A 262 -17.54 17.33 10.23
CA GLU A 262 -18.88 17.09 10.78
C GLU A 262 -19.61 15.95 10.09
N GLN A 263 -19.31 15.66 8.81
CA GLN A 263 -19.78 14.49 8.09
C GLN A 263 -19.09 13.17 8.54
N GLY A 264 -18.21 13.22 9.55
CA GLY A 264 -17.51 12.06 10.08
C GLY A 264 -16.36 11.56 9.22
N LYS A 265 -15.82 12.39 8.29
CA LYS A 265 -14.68 12.02 7.45
C LYS A 265 -13.38 12.01 8.26
N ASP A 266 -12.52 11.00 8.00
CA ASP A 266 -11.23 10.87 8.66
C ASP A 266 -10.26 11.95 8.18
N ALA A 267 -9.58 12.61 9.11
CA ALA A 267 -8.69 13.73 8.82
C ALA A 267 -7.42 13.32 8.05
N ASN A 268 -6.87 12.12 8.32
CA ASN A 268 -5.71 11.63 7.57
C ASN A 268 -6.13 11.28 6.14
N ARG A 269 -7.31 10.68 5.99
CA ARG A 269 -7.86 10.36 4.67
C ARG A 269 -8.11 11.62 3.84
N LEU A 270 -8.62 12.69 4.46
CA LEU A 270 -8.78 13.98 3.78
C LEU A 270 -7.45 14.51 3.25
N ILE A 271 -6.38 14.46 4.05
CA ILE A 271 -5.05 14.89 3.60
C ILE A 271 -4.56 14.01 2.43
N GLU A 272 -4.73 12.69 2.49
CA GLU A 272 -4.39 11.78 1.40
C GLU A 272 -5.19 12.08 0.13
N ASP A 273 -6.48 12.33 0.25
CA ASP A 273 -7.34 12.69 -0.88
C ASP A 273 -6.92 14.04 -1.50
N LEU A 274 -6.54 15.03 -0.68
CA LEU A 274 -6.00 16.32 -1.14
C LEU A 274 -4.65 16.15 -1.85
N ILE A 275 -3.73 15.35 -1.31
CA ILE A 275 -2.43 15.07 -1.95
C ILE A 275 -2.65 14.40 -3.31
N ASN A 276 -3.53 13.41 -3.37
CA ASN A 276 -3.87 12.72 -4.61
C ASN A 276 -4.50 13.67 -5.64
N TYR A 277 -5.41 14.53 -5.20
CA TYR A 277 -6.05 15.52 -6.07
C TYR A 277 -5.02 16.52 -6.63
N CYS A 278 -4.11 17.02 -5.81
CA CYS A 278 -3.01 17.90 -6.22
C CYS A 278 -2.05 17.19 -7.19
N ARG A 279 -1.71 15.92 -6.96
CA ARG A 279 -0.92 15.11 -7.89
C ARG A 279 -1.62 14.99 -9.24
N ASP A 280 -2.90 14.71 -9.23
CA ASP A 280 -3.70 14.55 -10.44
C ASP A 280 -3.77 15.86 -11.25
N LEU A 281 -3.89 17.03 -10.58
CA LEU A 281 -3.76 18.34 -11.20
C LEU A 281 -2.39 18.55 -11.84
N LEU A 282 -1.31 18.18 -11.14
CA LEU A 282 0.07 18.27 -11.63
C LEU A 282 0.28 17.42 -12.88
N LEU A 283 -0.17 16.16 -12.84
CA LEU A 283 -0.08 15.24 -13.98
C LEU A 283 -0.86 15.74 -15.17
N TYR A 284 -2.07 16.25 -14.95
CA TYR A 284 -2.89 16.82 -16.03
C TYR A 284 -2.22 18.01 -16.72
N GLN A 285 -1.52 18.86 -15.97
CA GLN A 285 -0.78 20.00 -16.54
C GLN A 285 0.49 19.60 -17.29
N GLN A 286 1.24 18.59 -16.79
CA GLN A 286 2.56 18.25 -17.31
C GLN A 286 2.55 17.10 -18.31
N ALA A 287 1.63 16.16 -18.17
CA ALA A 287 1.53 14.96 -18.98
C ALA A 287 0.06 14.53 -19.13
N PRO A 288 -0.78 15.32 -19.84
CA PRO A 288 -2.22 15.04 -19.96
C PRO A 288 -2.54 13.66 -20.52
N GLU A 289 -1.64 13.10 -21.34
CA GLU A 289 -1.78 11.75 -21.91
C GLU A 289 -1.68 10.63 -20.85
N MET A 290 -1.04 10.90 -19.71
CA MET A 290 -0.95 9.95 -18.60
C MET A 290 -2.20 9.95 -17.72
N VAL A 291 -3.03 10.96 -17.85
CA VAL A 291 -4.30 11.12 -17.15
C VAL A 291 -5.39 10.65 -18.10
N SER A 292 -5.50 9.33 -18.28
CA SER A 292 -6.56 8.78 -19.11
C SER A 292 -7.93 8.96 -18.44
N ASP A 293 -8.96 9.26 -19.25
CA ASP A 293 -10.35 9.41 -18.80
C ASP A 293 -10.87 8.19 -18.00
N GLY A 294 -10.19 7.03 -18.14
CA GLY A 294 -10.55 5.77 -17.47
C GLY A 294 -10.00 5.59 -16.06
N GLU A 295 -8.77 6.07 -15.79
CA GLU A 295 -8.13 5.81 -14.49
C GLU A 295 -8.62 6.72 -13.36
N LEU A 296 -9.01 7.95 -13.66
CA LEU A 296 -9.33 8.93 -12.63
C LEU A 296 -10.83 9.21 -12.51
N GLY A 297 -11.61 9.11 -13.58
CA GLY A 297 -13.05 9.46 -13.55
C GLY A 297 -13.31 10.92 -13.08
N LEU A 298 -12.26 11.75 -13.10
CA LEU A 298 -12.15 13.02 -12.40
C LEU A 298 -12.13 14.23 -13.34
N LEU A 299 -12.14 14.00 -14.66
CA LEU A 299 -12.05 15.07 -15.65
C LEU A 299 -13.42 15.76 -15.84
N ASP A 300 -13.99 16.24 -14.73
CA ASP A 300 -15.10 17.17 -14.83
C ASP A 300 -14.60 18.58 -15.21
N ASP A 301 -15.51 19.43 -15.61
CA ASP A 301 -15.17 20.78 -16.02
C ASP A 301 -14.58 21.62 -14.86
N LYS A 302 -14.98 21.31 -13.61
CA LYS A 302 -14.45 21.95 -12.40
C LYS A 302 -12.95 21.60 -12.19
N PHE A 303 -12.56 20.35 -12.42
CA PHE A 303 -11.17 19.94 -12.34
C PHE A 303 -10.30 20.65 -13.39
N LYS A 304 -10.80 20.74 -14.64
CA LYS A 304 -10.12 21.46 -15.73
C LYS A 304 -9.97 22.97 -15.43
N GLU A 305 -11.02 23.59 -14.88
CA GLU A 305 -10.99 24.98 -14.44
C GLU A 305 -9.88 25.21 -13.40
N LEU A 306 -9.84 24.37 -12.36
CA LEU A 306 -8.85 24.49 -11.29
C LEU A 306 -7.42 24.27 -11.80
N SER A 307 -7.23 23.32 -12.73
CA SER A 307 -5.92 23.04 -13.31
C SER A 307 -5.33 24.23 -14.08
N GLN A 308 -6.19 25.11 -14.63
CA GLN A 308 -5.76 26.33 -15.32
C GLN A 308 -5.46 27.48 -14.36
N GLN A 309 -6.05 27.49 -13.17
CA GLN A 309 -5.91 28.55 -12.17
C GLN A 309 -4.69 28.36 -11.26
N ILE A 310 -4.27 27.12 -11.00
CA ILE A 310 -3.17 26.80 -10.11
C ILE A 310 -1.87 26.59 -10.89
N ASN A 311 -0.76 27.16 -10.42
CA ASN A 311 0.54 26.91 -11.03
C ASN A 311 1.27 25.73 -10.35
N VAL A 312 2.23 25.16 -11.09
CA VAL A 312 3.02 23.98 -10.64
C VAL A 312 3.73 24.23 -9.30
N THR A 313 4.27 25.43 -9.10
CA THR A 313 4.99 25.78 -7.86
C THR A 313 4.04 25.80 -6.66
N GLN A 314 2.82 26.31 -6.84
CA GLN A 314 1.80 26.28 -5.80
C GLN A 314 1.37 24.85 -5.45
N ILE A 315 1.22 23.98 -6.47
CA ILE A 315 0.88 22.57 -6.22
C ILE A 315 1.95 21.92 -5.37
N TYR A 316 3.24 22.11 -5.68
CA TYR A 316 4.34 21.56 -4.87
C TYR A 316 4.31 22.10 -3.43
N GLN A 317 4.09 23.41 -3.24
CA GLN A 317 4.01 24.00 -1.91
C GLN A 317 2.85 23.42 -1.09
N ILE A 318 1.70 23.23 -1.73
CA ILE A 318 0.53 22.62 -1.08
C ILE A 318 0.84 21.18 -0.68
N ILE A 319 1.40 20.37 -1.59
CA ILE A 319 1.77 18.98 -1.31
C ILE A 319 2.79 18.89 -0.17
N ASP A 320 3.79 19.76 -0.14
CA ASP A 320 4.80 19.79 0.93
C ASP A 320 4.19 20.10 2.30
N GLU A 321 3.28 21.07 2.37
CA GLU A 321 2.59 21.39 3.63
C GLU A 321 1.60 20.28 4.05
N LEU A 322 0.92 19.63 3.10
CA LEU A 322 0.07 18.48 3.38
C LEU A 322 0.87 17.31 3.95
N ASN A 323 2.02 16.97 3.34
CA ASN A 323 2.89 15.90 3.82
C ASN A 323 3.43 16.17 5.23
N LYS A 324 3.92 17.39 5.50
CA LYS A 324 4.38 17.78 6.85
C LYS A 324 3.25 17.64 7.88
N GLN A 325 2.04 18.01 7.49
CA GLN A 325 0.90 17.95 8.40
C GLN A 325 0.45 16.52 8.66
N GLN A 326 0.50 15.64 7.65
CA GLN A 326 0.23 14.21 7.78
C GLN A 326 1.16 13.56 8.81
N GLU A 327 2.46 13.87 8.77
CA GLU A 327 3.42 13.39 9.76
C GLU A 327 3.10 13.87 11.18
N ASN A 328 2.75 15.16 11.34
CA ASN A 328 2.42 15.76 12.62
C ASN A 328 1.14 15.17 13.24
N MET A 329 0.16 14.80 12.39
CA MET A 329 -1.12 14.27 12.84
C MET A 329 -1.08 12.78 13.22
N ARG A 330 -0.06 12.05 12.78
CA ARG A 330 0.02 10.59 12.90
C ARG A 330 -0.18 10.06 14.33
N PHE A 331 0.22 10.83 15.35
CA PHE A 331 0.12 10.46 16.76
C PHE A 331 -0.73 11.41 17.59
N SER A 332 -1.47 12.32 16.93
CA SER A 332 -2.29 13.32 17.63
C SER A 332 -3.71 12.85 17.85
N SER A 333 -4.26 13.12 19.02
CA SER A 333 -5.69 12.94 19.34
C SER A 333 -6.58 14.10 18.88
N HIS A 334 -5.99 15.24 18.48
CA HIS A 334 -6.72 16.46 18.12
C HIS A 334 -6.53 16.82 16.64
N GLN A 335 -6.86 15.88 15.75
CA GLN A 335 -6.61 16.01 14.31
C GLN A 335 -7.34 17.19 13.66
N SER A 336 -8.53 17.59 14.15
CA SER A 336 -9.29 18.73 13.63
C SER A 336 -8.54 20.06 13.75
N ILE A 337 -7.86 20.30 14.90
CA ILE A 337 -7.08 21.53 15.12
C ILE A 337 -5.93 21.61 14.11
N TYR A 338 -5.31 20.49 13.80
CA TYR A 338 -4.23 20.45 12.80
C TYR A 338 -4.72 20.76 11.40
N LEU A 339 -5.93 20.33 11.02
CA LEU A 339 -6.55 20.67 9.74
C LEU A 339 -6.89 22.17 9.64
N GLU A 340 -7.39 22.78 10.73
CA GLU A 340 -7.66 24.22 10.80
C GLU A 340 -6.37 25.03 10.62
N VAL A 341 -5.30 24.68 11.36
CA VAL A 341 -3.98 25.32 11.25
C VAL A 341 -3.40 25.14 9.84
N LEU A 342 -3.51 23.97 9.27
CA LEU A 342 -3.10 23.70 7.88
C LEU A 342 -3.85 24.61 6.91
N THR A 343 -5.16 24.71 7.04
CA THR A 343 -6.01 25.54 6.18
C THR A 343 -5.57 27.01 6.21
N VAL A 344 -5.31 27.57 7.40
CA VAL A 344 -4.78 28.92 7.54
C VAL A 344 -3.43 29.08 6.85
N LYS A 345 -2.52 28.11 7.02
CA LYS A 345 -1.21 28.12 6.35
C LYS A 345 -1.35 28.08 4.83
N LEU A 346 -2.19 27.17 4.30
CA LEU A 346 -2.38 27.00 2.86
C LEU A 346 -2.96 28.27 2.22
N THR A 347 -3.90 28.95 2.86
CA THR A 347 -4.48 30.21 2.36
C THR A 347 -3.48 31.38 2.42
N GLN A 348 -2.43 31.28 3.23
CA GLN A 348 -1.38 32.30 3.34
C GLN A 348 -0.14 31.99 2.48
N LEU A 349 -0.10 30.85 1.78
CA LEU A 349 0.99 30.57 0.86
C LEU A 349 1.11 31.69 -0.18
N SER A 350 2.24 32.38 -0.15
CA SER A 350 2.51 33.44 -1.12
C SER A 350 3.00 32.83 -2.43
N THR A 351 2.55 33.41 -3.53
CA THR A 351 3.02 33.08 -4.89
C THR A 351 4.45 33.54 -5.16
N ASN A 352 5.20 33.90 -4.11
CA ASN A 352 6.55 34.38 -4.24
C ASN A 352 7.43 33.28 -4.81
N SER A 353 7.79 33.45 -6.07
CA SER A 353 8.86 32.74 -6.75
C SER A 353 10.17 32.85 -5.95
N GLU A 354 11.06 31.89 -6.09
CA GLU A 354 12.42 31.93 -5.53
C GLU A 354 13.17 33.23 -5.82
N ALA A 355 12.75 34.01 -6.83
CA ALA A 355 13.23 35.35 -7.12
C ALA A 355 13.08 36.33 -5.94
N ASP A 356 12.00 36.22 -5.13
CA ASP A 356 11.81 37.08 -3.95
C ASP A 356 12.55 36.62 -2.70
N ARG A 357 12.95 35.35 -2.61
CA ARG A 357 13.86 34.89 -1.54
C ARG A 357 15.30 35.32 -1.75
N VAL A 358 15.71 35.50 -2.99
CA VAL A 358 17.05 36.03 -3.33
C VAL A 358 17.11 37.54 -3.20
N SER A 359 15.99 38.26 -3.34
CA SER A 359 15.95 39.73 -3.19
C SER A 359 15.94 40.21 -1.74
N ASN A 360 15.64 39.34 -0.75
CA ASN A 360 15.72 39.64 0.69
C ASN A 360 17.02 39.17 1.35
N VAL A 361 18.00 38.71 0.61
CA VAL A 361 19.39 38.72 1.08
C VAL A 361 19.76 40.19 1.05
N ASP A 362 19.76 40.79 2.22
CA ASP A 362 19.95 42.18 2.51
C ASP A 362 21.25 42.66 1.77
N LEU A 363 21.09 43.46 0.69
CA LEU A 363 22.20 44.02 -0.05
C LEU A 363 23.22 44.69 0.90
N SER A 364 22.74 45.18 2.05
CA SER A 364 23.52 45.70 3.15
C SER A 364 24.44 44.64 3.81
N GLN A 365 23.96 43.38 3.90
CA GLN A 365 24.83 42.29 4.43
C GLN A 365 25.87 41.84 3.44
N ILE A 366 25.58 41.87 2.14
CA ILE A 366 26.56 41.56 1.10
C ILE A 366 27.64 42.65 1.04
N GLU A 367 27.25 43.92 1.14
CA GLU A 367 28.19 45.03 1.23
C GLU A 367 29.05 44.97 2.50
N LEU A 368 28.47 44.65 3.64
CA LEU A 368 29.21 44.48 4.90
C LEU A 368 30.17 43.31 4.86
N LEU A 369 29.83 42.21 4.21
CA LEU A 369 30.70 41.06 4.00
C LEU A 369 31.83 41.40 3.02
N LYS A 370 31.59 42.14 1.95
CA LYS A 370 32.62 42.63 1.03
C LYS A 370 33.63 43.52 1.76
N GLN A 371 33.16 44.47 2.57
CA GLN A 371 34.05 45.32 3.38
C GLN A 371 34.87 44.52 4.39
N LYS A 372 34.31 43.49 5.01
CA LYS A 372 35.09 42.60 5.91
C LYS A 372 36.15 41.82 5.16
N ILE A 373 35.86 41.32 3.98
CA ILE A 373 36.81 40.58 3.14
C ILE A 373 37.97 41.53 2.72
N GLU A 374 37.69 42.73 2.26
CA GLU A 374 38.72 43.74 1.91
C GLU A 374 39.60 44.12 3.10
N ASN A 375 39.03 44.31 4.28
CA ASN A 375 39.76 44.59 5.50
C ASN A 375 40.65 43.41 5.96
N LEU A 376 40.19 42.20 5.79
CA LEU A 376 41.01 41.00 6.09
C LEU A 376 42.11 40.81 5.07
N GLN A 377 41.88 41.06 3.79
CA GLN A 377 42.90 41.05 2.75
C GLN A 377 44.03 42.07 3.03
N ARG A 378 43.66 43.34 3.35
CA ARG A 378 44.66 44.34 3.74
C ARG A 378 45.47 43.94 4.98
N LYS A 379 44.84 43.26 5.98
CA LYS A 379 45.57 42.74 7.15
C LYS A 379 46.56 41.63 6.79
N VAL A 380 46.14 40.72 5.91
CA VAL A 380 47.00 39.63 5.43
C VAL A 380 48.21 40.21 4.64
N ASP A 381 47.95 41.17 3.74
CA ASP A 381 49.01 41.83 2.97
C ASP A 381 49.98 42.58 3.87
N SER A 382 49.50 43.22 4.93
CA SER A 382 50.37 43.91 5.92
C SER A 382 51.20 42.94 6.79
N LEU A 383 50.74 41.72 6.99
CA LEU A 383 51.48 40.69 7.74
C LEU A 383 52.46 39.89 6.86
N SER A 384 52.22 39.86 5.55
CA SER A 384 53.13 39.22 4.58
C SER A 384 54.26 40.13 4.11
N SER A 385 54.23 41.41 4.49
CA SER A 385 55.25 42.44 4.12
C SER A 385 56.27 42.76 5.26
N ASN A 386 56.20 42.03 6.38
CA ASN A 386 57.11 41.99 7.48
C ASN A 386 57.76 40.60 7.55
#